data_6d15da52ecb3287eae8cd780999baf1b
#
_entry.id   6d15da52ecb3287eae8cd780999baf1b
#
_cell.length_a   1.000
_cell.length_b   1.000
_cell.length_c   1.000
_cell.angle_alpha   90.00
_cell.angle_beta   90.00
_cell.angle_gamma   90.00
#
_symmetry.space_group_name_H-M   'P 1'
#
loop_
_entity.id
_entity.type
_entity.pdbx_description
1 polymer ?
#
loop_
_entity_poly.entity_id
_entity_poly.type
_entity_poly.pdbx_seq_one_letter_code
_entity_poly.pdbx_strand_id
1 'polypeptide(L)'
;MQPEYDTKMMTFLMRQVQDEAIISPQNPVQLTDYTEPQPDLAVLRYRDDYYAQALPRADDILLLIEVADTALTYDREEKMPRYAQAGVPEAWIVNLTELLIEQYTLPVKGQYTRLQKVLLGDTVTSPTFPRIALNTSLILG
;
A
#
# COMPACT_ATOMS: atom_id res chain seq x y z
N MET A 1 -6.22 9.41 -9.89
CA MET A 1 -6.52 9.77 -8.49
C MET A 1 -7.98 9.47 -8.16
N GLN A 2 -8.24 8.81 -7.03
CA GLN A 2 -9.58 8.40 -6.62
C GLN A 2 -9.79 8.84 -5.17
N PRO A 3 -10.05 10.13 -4.93
CA PRO A 3 -9.98 10.69 -3.57
C PRO A 3 -10.98 10.08 -2.58
N GLU A 4 -12.14 9.64 -3.04
CA GLU A 4 -13.11 9.02 -2.13
C GLU A 4 -12.62 7.68 -1.58
N TYR A 5 -11.95 6.88 -2.43
CA TYR A 5 -11.40 5.59 -2.01
C TYR A 5 -10.17 5.77 -1.15
N ASP A 6 -9.32 6.72 -1.49
CA ASP A 6 -8.16 7.07 -0.67
C ASP A 6 -8.60 7.48 0.74
N THR A 7 -9.63 8.31 0.83
CA THR A 7 -10.18 8.79 2.10
C THR A 7 -10.76 7.65 2.92
N LYS A 8 -11.54 6.75 2.29
CA LYS A 8 -12.08 5.58 2.99
C LYS A 8 -10.98 4.69 3.52
N MET A 9 -10.00 4.35 2.67
CA MET A 9 -8.87 3.51 3.06
C MET A 9 -8.11 4.13 4.22
N MET A 10 -7.77 5.41 4.11
CA MET A 10 -7.04 6.12 5.15
C MET A 10 -7.80 6.07 6.48
N THR A 11 -9.10 6.32 6.45
CA THR A 11 -9.93 6.34 7.65
C THR A 11 -9.92 5.00 8.37
N PHE A 12 -10.15 3.90 7.62
CA PHE A 12 -10.17 2.57 8.22
C PHE A 12 -8.78 2.14 8.69
N LEU A 13 -7.74 2.42 7.91
CA LEU A 13 -6.37 2.06 8.29
C LEU A 13 -5.93 2.80 9.56
N MET A 14 -6.24 4.08 9.69
CA MET A 14 -5.88 4.85 10.88
C MET A 14 -6.51 4.28 12.15
N ARG A 15 -7.77 3.83 12.05
CA ARG A 15 -8.44 3.19 13.18
C ARG A 15 -7.75 1.90 13.60
N GLN A 16 -7.20 1.16 12.65
CA GLN A 16 -6.59 -0.14 12.92
C GLN A 16 -5.15 -0.04 13.41
N VAL A 17 -4.37 0.87 12.85
CA VAL A 17 -2.97 1.01 13.25
C VAL A 17 -2.81 1.84 14.52
N GLN A 18 -3.75 2.76 14.79
CA GLN A 18 -3.71 3.65 15.94
C GLN A 18 -2.34 4.37 16.02
N ASP A 19 -1.64 4.23 17.16
CA ASP A 19 -0.35 4.87 17.37
C ASP A 19 0.85 3.99 16.99
N GLU A 20 0.62 2.81 16.43
CA GLU A 20 1.69 1.84 16.14
C GLU A 20 2.29 2.01 14.75
N ALA A 21 1.66 2.79 13.90
CA ALA A 21 2.16 3.08 12.56
C ALA A 21 1.62 4.43 12.10
N ILE A 22 2.18 4.93 11.02
CA ILE A 22 1.77 6.21 10.42
C ILE A 22 1.17 5.92 9.04
N ILE A 23 0.00 6.51 8.77
CA ILE A 23 -0.63 6.45 7.46
C ILE A 23 -0.31 7.74 6.72
N SER A 24 0.31 7.63 5.55
CA SER A 24 0.73 8.78 4.74
C SER A 24 0.01 8.77 3.40
N PRO A 25 -0.89 9.75 3.14
CA PRO A 25 -1.63 9.82 1.88
C PRO A 25 -0.88 10.66 0.86
N GLN A 26 -0.67 10.11 -0.31
CA GLN A 26 -0.16 10.83 -1.50
C GLN A 26 1.10 11.66 -1.25
N ASN A 27 1.95 11.21 -0.35
CA ASN A 27 3.25 11.81 -0.08
C ASN A 27 4.35 10.97 -0.71
N PRO A 28 5.46 11.60 -1.15
CA PRO A 28 6.55 10.83 -1.74
C PRO A 28 7.25 9.95 -0.72
N VAL A 29 7.78 8.83 -1.20
CA VAL A 29 8.69 7.97 -0.46
C VAL A 29 9.96 7.81 -1.29
N GLN A 30 11.10 7.66 -0.61
CA GLN A 30 12.40 7.53 -1.30
C GLN A 30 12.83 6.07 -1.31
N LEU A 31 12.60 5.39 -2.42
CA LEU A 31 12.94 3.97 -2.52
C LEU A 31 14.40 3.74 -2.83
N THR A 32 14.98 4.56 -3.73
CA THR A 32 16.39 4.60 -4.04
C THR A 32 16.83 6.05 -4.16
N ASP A 33 18.13 6.30 -4.42
CA ASP A 33 18.60 7.67 -4.61
C ASP A 33 17.98 8.35 -5.83
N TYR A 34 17.40 7.56 -6.76
CA TYR A 34 16.86 8.05 -8.01
C TYR A 34 15.36 7.80 -8.18
N THR A 35 14.73 7.13 -7.20
CA THR A 35 13.32 6.70 -7.30
C THR A 35 12.54 7.22 -6.12
N GLU A 36 11.61 8.12 -6.42
CA GLU A 36 10.84 8.83 -5.40
C GLU A 36 9.35 8.86 -5.79
N PRO A 37 8.67 7.68 -5.76
CA PRO A 37 7.26 7.62 -6.14
C PRO A 37 6.37 8.29 -5.09
N GLN A 38 5.16 8.58 -5.49
CA GLN A 38 4.13 9.16 -4.63
C GLN A 38 2.93 8.21 -4.60
N PRO A 39 2.96 7.17 -3.73
CA PRO A 39 1.87 6.21 -3.65
C PRO A 39 0.59 6.86 -3.13
N ASP A 40 -0.56 6.27 -3.46
CA ASP A 40 -1.83 6.77 -2.94
C ASP A 40 -1.84 6.72 -1.41
N LEU A 41 -1.40 5.62 -0.82
CA LEU A 41 -1.26 5.48 0.62
C LEU A 41 -0.02 4.69 0.97
N ALA A 42 0.64 5.05 2.07
CA ALA A 42 1.73 4.29 2.64
C ALA A 42 1.46 4.05 4.12
N VAL A 43 1.73 2.84 4.59
CA VAL A 43 1.75 2.51 6.01
C VAL A 43 3.22 2.45 6.40
N LEU A 44 3.61 3.36 7.29
CA LEU A 44 5.00 3.59 7.66
C LEU A 44 5.24 3.19 9.11
N ARG A 45 6.49 2.78 9.41
CA ARG A 45 6.90 2.59 10.79
C ARG A 45 6.72 3.89 11.56
N TYR A 46 6.30 3.81 12.82
CA TYR A 46 6.16 4.98 13.64
C TYR A 46 7.51 5.68 13.84
N ARG A 47 7.51 7.00 13.71
CA ARG A 47 8.64 7.89 14.05
C ARG A 47 8.10 9.13 14.73
N ASP A 48 8.78 9.56 15.78
CA ASP A 48 8.35 10.71 16.58
C ASP A 48 8.28 12.01 15.78
N ASP A 49 9.14 12.15 14.77
CA ASP A 49 9.19 13.38 13.95
C ASP A 49 8.21 13.34 12.77
N TYR A 50 7.45 12.26 12.60
CA TYR A 50 6.51 12.06 11.48
C TYR A 50 7.16 12.30 10.12
N TYR A 51 8.44 11.88 9.99
CA TYR A 51 9.23 12.03 8.76
C TYR A 51 9.43 13.49 8.34
N ALA A 52 9.51 14.40 9.33
CA ALA A 52 9.66 15.82 9.07
C ALA A 52 11.06 16.19 8.54
N GLN A 53 12.09 15.39 8.85
CA GLN A 53 13.47 15.68 8.48
C GLN A 53 13.89 15.06 7.15
N ALA A 54 13.26 13.96 6.77
CA ALA A 54 13.61 13.23 5.56
C ALA A 54 12.41 12.37 5.13
N LEU A 55 12.34 12.08 3.81
CA LEU A 55 11.29 11.20 3.29
C LEU A 55 11.47 9.78 3.83
N PRO A 56 10.34 9.03 3.96
CA PRO A 56 10.43 7.61 4.31
C PRO A 56 11.23 6.86 3.23
N ARG A 57 12.08 5.94 3.67
CA ARG A 57 12.83 5.06 2.79
C ARG A 57 12.21 3.67 2.81
N ALA A 58 12.72 2.78 1.95
CA ALA A 58 12.14 1.43 1.83
C ALA A 58 12.04 0.70 3.18
N ASP A 59 13.04 0.85 4.05
CA ASP A 59 13.05 0.21 5.37
C ASP A 59 11.98 0.74 6.32
N ASP A 60 11.45 1.91 6.05
CA ASP A 60 10.41 2.54 6.86
C ASP A 60 9.00 2.10 6.44
N ILE A 61 8.89 1.44 5.29
CA ILE A 61 7.60 1.16 4.68
C ILE A 61 7.14 -0.26 5.04
N LEU A 62 5.93 -0.37 5.59
CA LEU A 62 5.30 -1.65 5.90
C LEU A 62 4.39 -2.11 4.77
N LEU A 63 3.72 -1.17 4.11
CA LEU A 63 2.72 -1.46 3.08
C LEU A 63 2.54 -0.23 2.19
N LEU A 64 2.50 -0.44 0.88
CA LEU A 64 2.10 0.59 -0.08
C LEU A 64 0.78 0.19 -0.73
N ILE A 65 -0.10 1.17 -0.93
CA ILE A 65 -1.42 0.93 -1.51
C ILE A 65 -1.62 1.88 -2.68
N GLU A 66 -1.99 1.30 -3.84
CA GLU A 66 -2.39 2.03 -5.01
C GLU A 66 -3.87 1.76 -5.28
N VAL A 67 -4.63 2.81 -5.59
CA VAL A 67 -6.02 2.67 -6.00
C VAL A 67 -6.05 2.85 -7.52
N ALA A 68 -6.46 1.81 -8.24
CA ALA A 68 -6.33 1.75 -9.69
C ALA A 68 -7.66 1.54 -10.39
N ASP A 69 -7.93 2.38 -11.38
CA ASP A 69 -9.03 2.24 -12.33
C ASP A 69 -8.43 2.09 -13.72
N THR A 70 -8.13 3.21 -14.39
CA THR A 70 -7.54 3.18 -15.73
C THR A 70 -6.04 2.91 -15.73
N ALA A 71 -5.37 3.08 -14.60
CA ALA A 71 -3.92 2.91 -14.46
C ALA A 71 -3.52 1.48 -14.03
N LEU A 72 -4.44 0.50 -14.09
CA LEU A 72 -4.21 -0.83 -13.54
C LEU A 72 -3.00 -1.53 -14.15
N THR A 73 -2.87 -1.50 -15.47
CA THR A 73 -1.73 -2.12 -16.17
C THR A 73 -0.41 -1.49 -15.75
N TYR A 74 -0.37 -0.16 -15.69
CA TYR A 74 0.83 0.56 -15.25
C TYR A 74 1.20 0.19 -13.83
N ASP A 75 0.23 0.14 -12.92
CA ASP A 75 0.49 -0.23 -11.53
C ASP A 75 1.07 -1.65 -11.42
N ARG A 76 0.49 -2.61 -12.17
CA ARG A 76 0.95 -4.00 -12.14
C ARG A 76 2.34 -4.18 -12.76
N GLU A 77 2.58 -3.54 -13.90
CA GLU A 77 3.77 -3.80 -14.71
C GLU A 77 4.94 -2.90 -14.37
N GLU A 78 4.68 -1.70 -13.83
CA GLU A 78 5.71 -0.71 -13.54
C GLU A 78 5.90 -0.48 -12.05
N LYS A 79 4.83 -0.21 -11.30
CA LYS A 79 4.96 0.15 -9.89
C LYS A 79 5.27 -1.05 -9.01
N MET A 80 4.55 -2.17 -9.17
CA MET A 80 4.77 -3.34 -8.31
C MET A 80 6.20 -3.88 -8.41
N PRO A 81 6.80 -4.01 -9.61
CA PRO A 81 8.20 -4.42 -9.69
C PRO A 81 9.16 -3.43 -9.02
N ARG A 82 8.92 -2.12 -9.12
CA ARG A 82 9.76 -1.12 -8.46
C ARG A 82 9.71 -1.26 -6.94
N TYR A 83 8.52 -1.50 -6.40
CA TYR A 83 8.34 -1.68 -4.97
C TYR A 83 9.02 -2.96 -4.49
N ALA A 84 8.85 -4.05 -5.25
CA ALA A 84 9.50 -5.32 -4.92
C ALA A 84 11.02 -5.21 -4.98
N GLN A 85 11.55 -4.51 -5.99
CA GLN A 85 12.99 -4.34 -6.15
C GLN A 85 13.59 -3.53 -5.00
N ALA A 86 12.87 -2.56 -4.46
CA ALA A 86 13.29 -1.80 -3.30
C ALA A 86 13.16 -2.57 -1.99
N GLY A 87 12.53 -3.75 -2.01
CA GLY A 87 12.35 -4.58 -0.81
C GLY A 87 11.15 -4.18 0.03
N VAL A 88 10.20 -3.43 -0.52
CA VAL A 88 8.96 -3.12 0.20
C VAL A 88 8.20 -4.43 0.45
N PRO A 89 7.91 -4.79 1.71
CA PRO A 89 7.45 -6.15 2.03
C PRO A 89 6.07 -6.48 1.48
N GLU A 90 5.22 -5.47 1.31
CA GLU A 90 3.83 -5.69 0.90
C GLU A 90 3.31 -4.50 0.11
N ALA A 91 2.54 -4.78 -0.94
CA ALA A 91 1.87 -3.74 -1.71
C ALA A 91 0.50 -4.24 -2.17
N TRP A 92 -0.49 -3.35 -2.16
CA TRP A 92 -1.84 -3.67 -2.62
C TRP A 92 -2.20 -2.80 -3.80
N ILE A 93 -2.96 -3.39 -4.74
CA ILE A 93 -3.72 -2.63 -5.73
C ILE A 93 -5.19 -2.80 -5.40
N VAL A 94 -5.86 -1.69 -5.07
CA VAL A 94 -7.30 -1.66 -4.93
C VAL A 94 -7.85 -1.52 -6.35
N ASN A 95 -8.28 -2.65 -6.92
CA ASN A 95 -8.69 -2.77 -8.32
C ASN A 95 -10.16 -2.39 -8.46
N LEU A 96 -10.41 -1.18 -8.91
CA LEU A 96 -11.79 -0.64 -9.04
C LEU A 96 -12.51 -1.21 -10.25
N THR A 97 -11.77 -1.72 -11.24
CA THR A 97 -12.37 -2.32 -12.42
C THR A 97 -13.04 -3.66 -12.11
N GLU A 98 -12.32 -4.51 -11.35
CA GLU A 98 -12.79 -5.86 -11.01
C GLU A 98 -13.39 -5.94 -9.60
N LEU A 99 -13.35 -4.85 -8.83
CA LEU A 99 -13.84 -4.76 -7.45
C LEU A 99 -13.22 -5.83 -6.55
N LEU A 100 -11.90 -5.81 -6.49
CA LEU A 100 -11.12 -6.69 -5.61
C LEU A 100 -9.83 -5.99 -5.19
N ILE A 101 -9.12 -6.59 -4.22
CA ILE A 101 -7.80 -6.12 -3.83
C ILE A 101 -6.77 -7.15 -4.25
N GLU A 102 -5.74 -6.71 -4.98
CA GLU A 102 -4.58 -7.53 -5.32
C GLU A 102 -3.53 -7.29 -4.25
N GLN A 103 -3.18 -8.34 -3.53
CA GLN A 103 -2.23 -8.28 -2.43
C GLN A 103 -0.93 -8.95 -2.84
N TYR A 104 0.14 -8.18 -2.91
CA TYR A 104 1.47 -8.64 -3.32
C TYR A 104 2.37 -8.72 -2.09
N THR A 105 3.04 -9.86 -1.91
CA THR A 105 3.94 -10.08 -0.77
C THR A 105 5.15 -10.89 -1.20
N LEU A 106 6.08 -11.07 -0.28
CA LEU A 106 7.29 -11.88 -0.41
C LEU A 106 8.14 -11.45 -1.61
N PRO A 107 8.74 -10.24 -1.55
CA PRO A 107 9.62 -9.79 -2.62
C PRO A 107 10.92 -10.61 -2.63
N VAL A 108 11.24 -11.19 -3.79
CA VAL A 108 12.46 -11.96 -4.01
C VAL A 108 13.02 -11.60 -5.37
N LYS A 109 14.29 -11.18 -5.42
CA LYS A 109 14.98 -10.83 -6.66
C LYS A 109 14.21 -9.82 -7.52
N GLY A 110 13.66 -8.80 -6.86
CA GLY A 110 12.96 -7.71 -7.56
C GLY A 110 11.54 -8.02 -8.01
N GLN A 111 10.94 -9.10 -7.48
CA GLN A 111 9.55 -9.45 -7.81
C GLN A 111 8.83 -9.94 -6.57
N TYR A 112 7.54 -9.59 -6.45
CA TYR A 112 6.69 -10.23 -5.46
C TYR A 112 6.40 -11.65 -5.91
N THR A 113 6.65 -12.60 -5.02
CA THR A 113 6.48 -14.03 -5.34
C THR A 113 5.10 -14.55 -4.98
N ARG A 114 4.31 -13.77 -4.23
CA ARG A 114 2.96 -14.15 -3.88
C ARG A 114 1.99 -13.03 -4.28
N LEU A 115 0.96 -13.41 -5.01
CA LEU A 115 -0.17 -12.54 -5.34
C LEU A 115 -1.44 -13.24 -4.87
N GLN A 116 -2.21 -12.56 -4.04
CA GLN A 116 -3.52 -13.04 -3.61
C GLN A 116 -4.57 -12.02 -4.03
N LYS A 117 -5.61 -12.49 -4.70
CA LYS A 117 -6.78 -11.67 -5.06
C LYS A 117 -7.83 -11.85 -3.98
N VAL A 118 -8.12 -10.75 -3.27
CA VAL A 118 -9.11 -10.74 -2.20
C VAL A 118 -10.40 -10.20 -2.78
N LEU A 119 -11.40 -11.06 -2.90
CA LEU A 119 -12.64 -10.75 -3.60
C LEU A 119 -13.57 -9.89 -2.75
N LEU A 120 -14.49 -9.19 -3.42
CA LEU A 120 -15.49 -8.36 -2.76
C LEU A 120 -16.25 -9.19 -1.73
N GLY A 121 -16.31 -8.70 -0.50
CA GLY A 121 -16.95 -9.38 0.62
C GLY A 121 -15.97 -10.12 1.53
N ASP A 122 -14.79 -10.47 1.02
CA ASP A 122 -13.77 -11.13 1.82
C ASP A 122 -12.92 -10.11 2.58
N THR A 123 -12.18 -10.58 3.57
CA THR A 123 -11.30 -9.73 4.38
C THR A 123 -9.87 -9.84 3.91
N VAL A 124 -9.24 -8.70 3.65
CA VAL A 124 -7.81 -8.63 3.39
C VAL A 124 -7.08 -8.41 4.72
N THR A 125 -6.11 -9.26 5.03
CA THR A 125 -5.28 -9.13 6.23
C THR A 125 -3.83 -8.96 5.81
N SER A 126 -3.17 -7.96 6.38
CA SER A 126 -1.76 -7.71 6.07
C SER A 126 -0.86 -8.63 6.90
N PRO A 127 -0.06 -9.50 6.27
CA PRO A 127 0.90 -10.29 7.03
C PRO A 127 2.03 -9.43 7.62
N THR A 128 2.32 -8.28 7.03
CA THR A 128 3.36 -7.38 7.53
C THR A 128 2.91 -6.64 8.79
N PHE A 129 1.62 -6.28 8.85
CA PHE A 129 1.04 -5.59 10.00
C PHE A 129 -0.34 -6.18 10.28
N PRO A 130 -0.40 -7.31 11.02
CA PRO A 130 -1.64 -8.12 11.13
C PRO A 130 -2.85 -7.42 11.76
N ARG A 131 -2.67 -6.31 12.45
CA ARG A 131 -3.80 -5.51 12.93
C ARG A 131 -4.61 -4.92 11.78
N ILE A 132 -4.01 -4.79 10.61
CA ILE A 132 -4.73 -4.36 9.42
C ILE A 132 -5.49 -5.57 8.86
N ALA A 133 -6.81 -5.55 9.05
CA ALA A 133 -7.73 -6.54 8.53
C ALA A 133 -9.01 -5.81 8.12
N LEU A 134 -9.25 -5.71 6.80
CA LEU A 134 -10.36 -4.93 6.25
C LEU A 134 -11.27 -5.82 5.43
N ASN A 135 -12.58 -5.72 5.70
CA ASN A 135 -13.55 -6.31 4.79
C ASN A 135 -13.64 -5.43 3.54
N THR A 136 -13.45 -6.04 2.38
CA THR A 136 -13.38 -5.31 1.11
C THR A 136 -14.68 -4.59 0.80
N SER A 137 -15.83 -5.04 1.33
CA SER A 137 -17.11 -4.35 1.14
C SER A 137 -17.12 -2.96 1.76
N LEU A 138 -16.34 -2.71 2.80
CA LEU A 138 -16.24 -1.39 3.42
C LEU A 138 -15.60 -0.36 2.49
N ILE A 139 -14.76 -0.84 1.58
CA ILE A 139 -14.02 0.02 0.65
C ILE A 139 -14.68 0.02 -0.73
N LEU A 140 -15.06 -1.16 -1.23
CA LEU A 140 -15.50 -1.36 -2.62
C LEU A 140 -17.00 -1.53 -2.77
N GLY A 141 -17.67 -1.82 -1.68
CA GLY A 141 -19.11 -2.11 -1.66
C GLY A 141 -20.02 -0.92 -1.72
#